data_6c125257182fa2ed7b45f02da8aadbb0
#
_entry.id   6c125257182fa2ed7b45f02da8aadbb0
#
_cell.length_a   1.000
_cell.length_b   1.000
_cell.length_c   1.000
_cell.angle_alpha   90.00
_cell.angle_beta   90.00
_cell.angle_gamma   90.00
#
_symmetry.space_group_name_H-M   'P 1'
#
loop_
_entity.id
_entity.type
_entity.pdbx_description
1 polymer ?
#
loop_
_entity_poly.entity_id
_entity_poly.type
_entity_poly.pdbx_seq_one_letter_code
_entity_poly.pdbx_strand_id
1 'polypeptide(L)'
;MEKIYQQYYTKSNEIVSYMLNKLAIRENSVILEPCAGDGVFVDALLQKESNIKIEAFELNINEANNLKKKYYTKPNVSIVNEDTLLYNDFISNKGKNRYDFIIANPPYGAWQDYDKRNILKEIYPNLYIKETYTTFLYLCISLLKEGGRLVFITPDTYLNLHMHTFLRKYILQNTSIEEISIFNSSFFPGVNFGYSKLAIITLVKNRNIINNLNNKIKIISGFKEPADLLSTTNARITYIEQNDIIQNENHAFIYSDDEYLNDLLRFPSIRIGDIADCVTGIYTGDDRRFIKVKDHSVKNSKNYEIISDNELCINTVPDLNGYDKVLYVPIIKGGNTRYLKNDFWYINWSKESVQFYKTNRKSRFQNSQFYFKQGLAVPMVSSNSITASLINNRIIDQSIVGVFPRNEEYILFLLAFFNTSICTKLLRSINPSANNSANYIKKIPIIIPDYNTIVHINTLIEIIFSLKKVDGDYTSIEKELDNIFNVIFYENRDKNISKRLQNELFAI
;
A
#
# COMPACT_ATOMS: atom_id res chain seq x y z
N MET A 1 -19.78 -22.09 -4.91
CA MET A 1 -19.31 -21.12 -5.93
C MET A 1 -17.90 -21.52 -6.31
N GLU A 2 -17.71 -21.85 -7.55
CA GLU A 2 -16.38 -22.25 -8.03
C GLU A 2 -15.40 -21.10 -7.87
N LYS A 3 -14.28 -21.36 -7.20
CA LYS A 3 -13.20 -20.40 -6.92
C LYS A 3 -12.58 -19.75 -8.18
N ILE A 4 -12.98 -20.19 -9.36
CA ILE A 4 -12.43 -19.83 -10.67
C ILE A 4 -12.82 -18.40 -11.11
N TYR A 5 -14.02 -17.93 -10.71
CA TYR A 5 -14.54 -16.67 -11.26
C TYR A 5 -14.33 -15.45 -10.38
N GLN A 6 -14.04 -15.58 -9.08
CA GLN A 6 -13.83 -14.49 -8.10
C GLN A 6 -14.69 -13.22 -8.35
N GLN A 7 -15.98 -13.43 -8.61
CA GLN A 7 -16.90 -12.36 -8.95
C GLN A 7 -17.37 -11.66 -7.68
N TYR A 8 -17.15 -10.36 -7.61
CA TYR A 8 -17.70 -9.48 -6.59
C TYR A 8 -18.75 -8.57 -7.22
N TYR A 9 -20.01 -8.90 -7.04
CA TYR A 9 -21.11 -8.11 -7.57
C TYR A 9 -21.26 -6.79 -6.81
N THR A 10 -21.48 -5.68 -7.54
CA THR A 10 -21.75 -4.37 -6.94
C THR A 10 -23.20 -4.31 -6.46
N LYS A 11 -23.44 -4.72 -5.21
CA LYS A 11 -24.78 -4.73 -4.61
C LYS A 11 -25.21 -3.40 -4.00
N SER A 12 -24.31 -2.42 -3.84
CA SER A 12 -24.63 -1.11 -3.30
C SER A 12 -25.18 -0.19 -4.40
N ASN A 13 -26.43 0.22 -4.24
CA ASN A 13 -27.07 1.18 -5.15
C ASN A 13 -26.37 2.54 -5.14
N GLU A 14 -25.79 2.94 -4.02
CA GLU A 14 -25.04 4.19 -3.86
C GLU A 14 -23.78 4.17 -4.72
N ILE A 15 -23.02 3.06 -4.74
CA ILE A 15 -21.84 2.90 -5.57
C ILE A 15 -22.21 2.91 -7.05
N VAL A 16 -23.25 2.16 -7.45
CA VAL A 16 -23.73 2.13 -8.82
C VAL A 16 -24.15 3.52 -9.29
N SER A 17 -24.98 4.21 -8.51
CA SER A 17 -25.47 5.56 -8.81
C SER A 17 -24.32 6.57 -8.88
N TYR A 18 -23.36 6.48 -7.96
CA TYR A 18 -22.17 7.32 -7.96
C TYR A 18 -21.36 7.16 -9.26
N MET A 19 -21.03 5.92 -9.62
CA MET A 19 -20.26 5.62 -10.82
C MET A 19 -20.99 6.08 -12.10
N LEU A 20 -22.29 5.84 -12.19
CA LEU A 20 -23.10 6.29 -13.34
C LEU A 20 -23.13 7.81 -13.47
N ASN A 21 -23.22 8.54 -12.35
CA ASN A 21 -23.27 10.00 -12.37
C ASN A 21 -21.97 10.62 -12.90
N LYS A 22 -20.85 9.91 -12.80
CA LYS A 22 -19.56 10.35 -13.33
C LYS A 22 -19.41 10.12 -14.85
N LEU A 23 -20.20 9.28 -15.49
CA LEU A 23 -20.03 8.96 -16.91
C LEU A 23 -20.42 10.10 -17.87
N ALA A 24 -21.37 10.96 -17.50
CA ALA A 24 -21.88 12.03 -18.38
C ALA A 24 -22.39 11.50 -19.76
N ILE A 25 -23.18 10.42 -19.73
CA ILE A 25 -23.69 9.70 -20.91
C ILE A 25 -24.48 10.63 -21.83
N ARG A 26 -24.39 10.39 -23.15
CA ARG A 26 -25.10 11.11 -24.20
C ARG A 26 -25.86 10.11 -25.07
N GLU A 27 -26.89 10.56 -25.73
CA GLU A 27 -27.56 9.76 -26.75
C GLU A 27 -26.59 9.23 -27.80
N ASN A 28 -26.91 8.06 -28.35
CA ASN A 28 -26.10 7.34 -29.36
C ASN A 28 -24.69 6.95 -28.94
N SER A 29 -24.34 7.07 -27.62
CA SER A 29 -23.04 6.64 -27.10
C SER A 29 -22.88 5.13 -27.21
N VAL A 30 -21.63 4.71 -27.47
CA VAL A 30 -21.22 3.30 -27.43
C VAL A 30 -20.48 3.05 -26.13
N ILE A 31 -21.02 2.15 -25.31
CA ILE A 31 -20.55 1.87 -23.95
C ILE A 31 -20.05 0.43 -23.86
N LEU A 32 -18.89 0.24 -23.18
CA LEU A 32 -18.38 -1.07 -22.82
C LEU A 32 -18.55 -1.33 -21.33
N GLU A 33 -19.07 -2.51 -21.00
CA GLU A 33 -18.95 -3.13 -19.67
C GLU A 33 -18.13 -4.42 -19.82
N PRO A 34 -16.84 -4.41 -19.46
CA PRO A 34 -15.90 -5.51 -19.75
C PRO A 34 -16.06 -6.73 -18.84
N CYS A 35 -16.93 -6.68 -17.81
CA CYS A 35 -17.12 -7.74 -16.80
C CYS A 35 -18.50 -7.62 -16.15
N ALA A 36 -19.54 -7.94 -16.91
CA ALA A 36 -20.94 -7.57 -16.63
C ALA A 36 -21.57 -8.24 -15.40
N GLY A 37 -21.08 -9.40 -14.98
CA GLY A 37 -21.60 -10.12 -13.81
C GLY A 37 -23.11 -10.40 -13.94
N ASP A 38 -23.91 -9.87 -13.03
CA ASP A 38 -25.38 -9.97 -13.01
C ASP A 38 -26.08 -8.84 -13.84
N GLY A 39 -25.27 -7.95 -14.44
CA GLY A 39 -25.77 -6.88 -15.32
C GLY A 39 -26.26 -5.63 -14.59
N VAL A 40 -25.85 -5.40 -13.37
CA VAL A 40 -26.28 -4.23 -12.56
C VAL A 40 -25.98 -2.91 -13.25
N PHE A 41 -24.81 -2.77 -13.90
CA PHE A 41 -24.46 -1.56 -14.64
C PHE A 41 -25.23 -1.44 -15.96
N VAL A 42 -25.49 -2.55 -16.65
CA VAL A 42 -26.34 -2.55 -17.86
C VAL A 42 -27.75 -2.05 -17.55
N ASP A 43 -28.36 -2.55 -16.46
CA ASP A 43 -29.68 -2.08 -16.02
C ASP A 43 -29.68 -0.58 -15.73
N ALA A 44 -28.69 -0.14 -14.95
CA ALA A 44 -28.59 1.25 -14.53
C ALA A 44 -28.30 2.21 -15.72
N LEU A 45 -27.50 1.76 -16.68
CA LEU A 45 -27.24 2.49 -17.94
C LEU A 45 -28.52 2.68 -18.76
N LEU A 46 -29.32 1.61 -18.96
CA LEU A 46 -30.57 1.64 -19.69
C LEU A 46 -31.66 2.47 -19.02
N GLN A 47 -31.65 2.54 -17.67
CA GLN A 47 -32.54 3.43 -16.92
C GLN A 47 -32.18 4.90 -17.09
N LYS A 48 -30.90 5.20 -17.19
CA LYS A 48 -30.39 6.57 -17.33
C LYS A 48 -30.56 7.13 -18.73
N GLU A 49 -30.28 6.32 -19.74
CA GLU A 49 -30.40 6.70 -21.15
C GLU A 49 -30.71 5.44 -21.99
N SER A 50 -31.83 5.45 -22.68
CA SER A 50 -32.30 4.30 -23.48
C SER A 50 -31.70 4.25 -24.88
N ASN A 51 -31.32 5.41 -25.42
CA ASN A 51 -30.76 5.53 -26.80
C ASN A 51 -29.23 5.44 -26.80
N ILE A 52 -28.70 4.33 -26.26
CA ILE A 52 -27.26 4.01 -26.18
C ILE A 52 -27.01 2.60 -26.69
N LYS A 53 -25.80 2.31 -27.13
CA LYS A 53 -25.35 0.95 -27.47
C LYS A 53 -24.45 0.42 -26.37
N ILE A 54 -24.79 -0.75 -25.84
CA ILE A 54 -24.02 -1.40 -24.78
C ILE A 54 -23.42 -2.70 -25.29
N GLU A 55 -22.14 -2.87 -25.17
CA GLU A 55 -21.43 -4.12 -25.36
C GLU A 55 -20.94 -4.60 -23.99
N ALA A 56 -21.44 -5.75 -23.52
CA ALA A 56 -21.18 -6.28 -22.20
C ALA A 56 -20.54 -7.67 -22.29
N PHE A 57 -19.39 -7.83 -21.65
CA PHE A 57 -18.63 -9.09 -21.62
C PHE A 57 -18.87 -9.81 -20.30
N GLU A 58 -19.08 -11.12 -20.37
CA GLU A 58 -19.16 -11.99 -19.21
C GLU A 58 -18.51 -13.34 -19.49
N LEU A 59 -17.53 -13.72 -18.65
CA LEU A 59 -16.76 -14.95 -18.80
C LEU A 59 -17.57 -16.18 -18.38
N ASN A 60 -18.38 -16.04 -17.32
CA ASN A 60 -19.20 -17.14 -16.83
C ASN A 60 -20.37 -17.41 -17.79
N ILE A 61 -20.37 -18.59 -18.44
CA ILE A 61 -21.38 -19.00 -19.42
C ILE A 61 -22.81 -18.94 -18.87
N ASN A 62 -23.00 -19.31 -17.59
CA ASN A 62 -24.31 -19.31 -16.98
C ASN A 62 -24.85 -17.89 -16.82
N GLU A 63 -24.01 -16.98 -16.31
CA GLU A 63 -24.36 -15.56 -16.17
C GLU A 63 -24.56 -14.90 -17.54
N ALA A 64 -23.68 -15.17 -18.49
CA ALA A 64 -23.83 -14.67 -19.85
C ALA A 64 -25.15 -15.12 -20.50
N ASN A 65 -25.57 -16.36 -20.29
CA ASN A 65 -26.86 -16.87 -20.77
C ASN A 65 -28.05 -16.21 -20.06
N ASN A 66 -27.93 -15.95 -18.75
CA ASN A 66 -28.93 -15.20 -17.99
C ASN A 66 -29.08 -13.77 -18.53
N LEU A 67 -27.96 -13.09 -18.78
CA LEU A 67 -27.95 -11.76 -19.37
C LEU A 67 -28.54 -11.72 -20.80
N LYS A 68 -28.20 -12.70 -21.66
CA LYS A 68 -28.79 -12.83 -23.00
C LYS A 68 -30.30 -12.98 -22.95
N LYS A 69 -30.83 -13.77 -21.99
CA LYS A 69 -32.28 -13.90 -21.78
C LYS A 69 -32.88 -12.59 -21.26
N LYS A 70 -32.25 -11.95 -20.30
CA LYS A 70 -32.71 -10.71 -19.66
C LYS A 70 -32.84 -9.57 -20.66
N TYR A 71 -31.88 -9.43 -21.55
CA TYR A 71 -31.85 -8.34 -22.57
C TYR A 71 -32.28 -8.75 -23.95
N TYR A 72 -32.95 -9.90 -24.12
CA TYR A 72 -33.38 -10.41 -25.41
C TYR A 72 -34.20 -9.40 -26.23
N THR A 73 -35.02 -8.59 -25.55
CA THR A 73 -35.86 -7.54 -26.19
C THR A 73 -35.17 -6.19 -26.37
N LYS A 74 -33.88 -6.10 -26.02
CA LYS A 74 -33.08 -4.88 -26.08
C LYS A 74 -32.03 -4.98 -27.19
N PRO A 75 -32.36 -4.60 -28.47
CA PRO A 75 -31.46 -4.80 -29.61
C PRO A 75 -30.18 -3.96 -29.53
N ASN A 76 -30.17 -2.96 -28.67
CA ASN A 76 -29.01 -2.09 -28.39
C ASN A 76 -28.07 -2.62 -27.33
N VAL A 77 -28.35 -3.80 -26.75
CA VAL A 77 -27.47 -4.48 -25.77
C VAL A 77 -26.92 -5.77 -26.40
N SER A 78 -25.60 -5.85 -26.51
CA SER A 78 -24.89 -7.04 -26.99
C SER A 78 -24.18 -7.71 -25.81
N ILE A 79 -24.46 -8.99 -25.57
CA ILE A 79 -23.82 -9.82 -24.55
C ILE A 79 -22.82 -10.78 -25.19
N VAL A 80 -21.55 -10.61 -24.87
CA VAL A 80 -20.44 -11.41 -25.40
C VAL A 80 -19.94 -12.35 -24.29
N ASN A 81 -19.99 -13.66 -24.55
CA ASN A 81 -19.48 -14.66 -23.63
C ASN A 81 -18.03 -15.05 -24.03
N GLU A 82 -17.11 -14.22 -23.67
CA GLU A 82 -15.67 -14.38 -23.97
C GLU A 82 -14.82 -13.81 -22.82
N ASP A 83 -13.55 -14.22 -22.77
CA ASP A 83 -12.57 -13.58 -21.88
C ASP A 83 -12.15 -12.24 -22.46
N THR A 84 -12.58 -11.16 -21.83
CA THR A 84 -12.27 -9.78 -22.24
C THR A 84 -10.79 -9.53 -22.47
N LEU A 85 -9.93 -10.08 -21.58
CA LEU A 85 -8.48 -9.88 -21.65
C LEU A 85 -7.82 -10.68 -22.78
N LEU A 86 -8.47 -11.73 -23.25
CA LEU A 86 -7.99 -12.62 -24.34
C LEU A 86 -8.80 -12.44 -25.62
N TYR A 87 -9.76 -11.52 -25.65
CA TYR A 87 -10.60 -11.30 -26.83
C TYR A 87 -9.79 -10.74 -28.00
N ASN A 88 -9.70 -11.52 -29.07
CA ASN A 88 -8.82 -11.24 -30.21
C ASN A 88 -9.03 -9.86 -30.82
N ASP A 89 -10.29 -9.40 -30.94
CA ASP A 89 -10.59 -8.09 -31.51
C ASP A 89 -10.03 -6.95 -30.63
N PHE A 90 -10.07 -7.09 -29.29
CA PHE A 90 -9.47 -6.12 -28.38
C PHE A 90 -7.94 -6.13 -28.41
N ILE A 91 -7.35 -7.33 -28.52
CA ILE A 91 -5.89 -7.49 -28.60
C ILE A 91 -5.36 -6.87 -29.91
N SER A 92 -6.01 -7.17 -31.04
CA SER A 92 -5.59 -6.70 -32.37
C SER A 92 -5.88 -5.21 -32.59
N ASN A 93 -6.83 -4.66 -31.86
CA ASN A 93 -7.31 -3.29 -31.98
C ASN A 93 -6.93 -2.40 -30.81
N LYS A 94 -5.92 -2.76 -30.00
CA LYS A 94 -5.41 -1.89 -28.95
C LYS A 94 -5.07 -0.51 -29.52
N GLY A 95 -5.63 0.54 -28.91
CA GLY A 95 -5.45 1.93 -29.34
C GLY A 95 -6.37 2.38 -30.48
N LYS A 96 -7.24 1.52 -31.04
CA LYS A 96 -8.32 1.94 -31.91
C LYS A 96 -9.52 2.37 -31.08
N ASN A 97 -9.77 3.65 -31.06
CA ASN A 97 -10.84 4.34 -30.32
C ASN A 97 -12.21 3.77 -30.64
N ARG A 98 -12.80 2.98 -29.75
CA ARG A 98 -14.05 2.25 -30.02
C ARG A 98 -15.22 2.73 -29.15
N TYR A 99 -14.98 3.01 -27.87
CA TYR A 99 -16.02 3.32 -26.91
C TYR A 99 -15.99 4.77 -26.47
N ASP A 100 -17.18 5.37 -26.35
CA ASP A 100 -17.36 6.70 -25.79
C ASP A 100 -17.25 6.67 -24.26
N PHE A 101 -17.78 5.59 -23.65
CA PHE A 101 -17.77 5.39 -22.22
C PHE A 101 -17.41 3.94 -21.87
N ILE A 102 -16.75 3.77 -20.72
CA ILE A 102 -16.50 2.46 -20.12
C ILE A 102 -16.81 2.55 -18.63
N ILE A 103 -17.57 1.57 -18.12
CA ILE A 103 -17.84 1.40 -16.69
C ILE A 103 -17.48 -0.02 -16.30
N ALA A 104 -16.79 -0.19 -15.17
CA ALA A 104 -16.35 -1.53 -14.77
C ALA A 104 -16.14 -1.70 -13.27
N ASN A 105 -16.49 -2.88 -12.79
CA ASN A 105 -16.02 -3.47 -11.54
C ASN A 105 -15.37 -4.82 -11.89
N PRO A 106 -14.07 -4.85 -12.26
CA PRO A 106 -13.38 -6.07 -12.68
C PRO A 106 -13.11 -7.00 -11.51
N PRO A 107 -12.80 -8.28 -11.77
CA PRO A 107 -12.31 -9.18 -10.73
C PRO A 107 -10.97 -8.69 -10.18
N TYR A 108 -10.81 -8.60 -8.83
CA TYR A 108 -9.62 -8.05 -8.19
C TYR A 108 -8.52 -9.10 -8.00
N GLY A 109 -8.91 -10.33 -7.74
CA GLY A 109 -8.01 -11.36 -7.28
C GLY A 109 -7.20 -12.05 -8.36
N ALA A 110 -6.19 -12.75 -7.89
CA ALA A 110 -5.07 -13.26 -8.66
C ALA A 110 -5.21 -14.73 -9.09
N TRP A 111 -6.36 -15.34 -8.97
CA TRP A 111 -6.48 -16.75 -9.37
C TRP A 111 -6.63 -16.88 -10.89
N GLN A 112 -5.49 -16.78 -11.55
CA GLN A 112 -5.32 -17.21 -12.94
C GLN A 112 -4.42 -18.43 -12.88
N ASP A 113 -4.74 -19.45 -13.69
CA ASP A 113 -3.83 -20.57 -13.85
C ASP A 113 -2.49 -20.13 -14.47
N TYR A 114 -1.52 -21.00 -14.37
CA TYR A 114 -0.15 -20.69 -14.83
C TYR A 114 -0.10 -20.38 -16.34
N ASP A 115 -0.86 -21.08 -17.15
CA ASP A 115 -0.84 -20.95 -18.60
C ASP A 115 -1.47 -19.62 -19.03
N LYS A 116 -2.61 -19.27 -18.47
CA LYS A 116 -3.24 -17.94 -18.70
C LYS A 116 -2.31 -16.80 -18.31
N ARG A 117 -1.57 -16.90 -17.20
CA ARG A 117 -0.59 -15.88 -16.81
C ARG A 117 0.52 -15.70 -17.83
N ASN A 118 1.01 -16.78 -18.42
CA ASN A 118 2.06 -16.70 -19.45
C ASN A 118 1.53 -16.02 -20.71
N ILE A 119 0.34 -16.38 -21.17
CA ILE A 119 -0.32 -15.72 -22.30
C ILE A 119 -0.52 -14.22 -22.03
N LEU A 120 -1.02 -13.86 -20.85
CA LEU A 120 -1.22 -12.45 -20.49
C LEU A 120 0.08 -11.66 -20.41
N LYS A 121 1.21 -12.29 -20.00
CA LYS A 121 2.54 -11.62 -20.02
C LYS A 121 3.00 -11.26 -21.42
N GLU A 122 2.72 -12.11 -22.39
CA GLU A 122 3.05 -11.87 -23.79
C GLU A 122 2.18 -10.77 -24.38
N ILE A 123 0.87 -10.80 -24.10
CA ILE A 123 -0.09 -9.83 -24.61
C ILE A 123 0.06 -8.44 -23.96
N TYR A 124 0.37 -8.41 -22.65
CA TYR A 124 0.46 -7.19 -21.82
C TYR A 124 1.83 -7.08 -21.14
N PRO A 125 2.92 -6.89 -21.92
CA PRO A 125 4.24 -6.77 -21.37
C PRO A 125 4.35 -5.57 -20.42
N ASN A 126 5.17 -5.69 -19.38
CA ASN A 126 5.42 -4.70 -18.34
C ASN A 126 4.28 -4.48 -17.33
N LEU A 127 3.11 -5.09 -17.50
CA LEU A 127 2.06 -5.06 -16.49
C LEU A 127 2.28 -6.13 -15.42
N TYR A 128 1.88 -5.80 -14.18
CA TYR A 128 1.83 -6.78 -13.10
C TYR A 128 0.54 -7.60 -13.19
N ILE A 129 0.58 -8.66 -13.98
CA ILE A 129 -0.59 -9.48 -14.35
C ILE A 129 -1.17 -10.33 -13.22
N LYS A 130 -0.51 -10.41 -12.04
CA LYS A 130 -1.05 -11.15 -10.89
C LYS A 130 -2.30 -10.51 -10.29
N GLU A 131 -2.49 -9.23 -10.50
CA GLU A 131 -3.71 -8.49 -10.13
C GLU A 131 -4.50 -8.17 -11.40
N THR A 132 -5.58 -8.91 -11.61
CA THR A 132 -6.35 -8.90 -12.88
C THR A 132 -6.90 -7.52 -13.22
N TYR A 133 -7.36 -6.76 -12.23
CA TYR A 133 -7.92 -5.43 -12.43
C TYR A 133 -6.97 -4.44 -13.10
N THR A 134 -5.64 -4.59 -12.91
CA THR A 134 -4.66 -3.69 -13.54
C THR A 134 -4.59 -3.89 -15.05
N THR A 135 -4.73 -5.13 -15.50
CA THR A 135 -4.79 -5.47 -16.92
C THR A 135 -6.09 -4.97 -17.55
N PHE A 136 -7.22 -5.12 -16.84
CA PHE A 136 -8.50 -4.53 -17.28
C PHE A 136 -8.41 -3.01 -17.40
N LEU A 137 -7.85 -2.32 -16.41
CA LEU A 137 -7.72 -0.85 -16.43
C LEU A 137 -6.88 -0.38 -17.62
N TYR A 138 -5.75 -1.03 -17.89
CA TYR A 138 -4.91 -0.75 -19.05
C TYR A 138 -5.68 -0.96 -20.36
N LEU A 139 -6.33 -2.11 -20.51
CA LEU A 139 -7.09 -2.46 -21.73
C LEU A 139 -8.23 -1.47 -21.97
N CYS A 140 -9.04 -1.19 -20.94
CA CYS A 140 -10.16 -0.24 -21.03
C CYS A 140 -9.70 1.14 -21.49
N ILE A 141 -8.62 1.68 -20.94
CA ILE A 141 -8.05 2.97 -21.38
C ILE A 141 -7.62 2.89 -22.85
N SER A 142 -7.05 1.77 -23.29
CA SER A 142 -6.60 1.60 -24.67
C SER A 142 -7.77 1.60 -25.69
N LEU A 143 -8.95 1.15 -25.27
CA LEU A 143 -10.16 1.02 -26.11
C LEU A 143 -11.02 2.29 -26.14
N LEU A 144 -10.81 3.24 -25.23
CA LEU A 144 -11.53 4.51 -25.23
C LEU A 144 -11.24 5.35 -26.49
N LYS A 145 -12.23 6.04 -26.99
CA LYS A 145 -12.08 7.15 -27.95
C LYS A 145 -11.33 8.30 -27.29
N GLU A 146 -10.73 9.16 -28.11
CA GLU A 146 -10.24 10.46 -27.64
C GLU A 146 -11.41 11.27 -27.05
N GLY A 147 -11.23 11.82 -25.85
CA GLY A 147 -12.31 12.45 -25.08
C GLY A 147 -13.30 11.47 -24.45
N GLY A 148 -13.15 10.16 -24.68
CA GLY A 148 -13.96 9.12 -24.04
C GLY A 148 -13.65 8.99 -22.55
N ARG A 149 -14.64 8.58 -21.76
CA ARG A 149 -14.57 8.57 -20.29
C ARG A 149 -14.65 7.16 -19.72
N LEU A 150 -13.83 6.89 -18.71
CA LEU A 150 -13.83 5.66 -17.91
C LEU A 150 -14.22 5.97 -16.47
N VAL A 151 -15.10 5.14 -15.91
CA VAL A 151 -15.36 5.06 -14.46
C VAL A 151 -15.11 3.63 -14.00
N PHE A 152 -14.15 3.45 -13.11
CA PHE A 152 -13.60 2.13 -12.80
C PHE A 152 -13.38 1.97 -11.30
N ILE A 153 -13.92 0.90 -10.70
CA ILE A 153 -13.73 0.60 -9.29
C ILE A 153 -12.70 -0.52 -9.10
N THR A 154 -11.80 -0.38 -8.12
CA THR A 154 -10.65 -1.29 -7.93
C THR A 154 -10.06 -1.14 -6.52
N PRO A 155 -9.27 -2.09 -6.02
CA PRO A 155 -8.38 -1.82 -4.90
C PRO A 155 -7.49 -0.60 -5.15
N ASP A 156 -7.22 0.17 -4.09
CA ASP A 156 -6.38 1.38 -4.17
C ASP A 156 -4.88 1.10 -4.32
N THR A 157 -4.48 -0.17 -4.27
CA THR A 157 -3.08 -0.62 -4.25
C THR A 157 -2.27 -0.20 -5.48
N TYR A 158 -2.90 -0.07 -6.66
CA TYR A 158 -2.21 0.39 -7.87
C TYR A 158 -1.71 1.84 -7.75
N LEU A 159 -2.29 2.65 -6.87
CA LEU A 159 -1.88 4.04 -6.68
C LEU A 159 -0.46 4.17 -6.12
N ASN A 160 0.00 3.18 -5.33
CA ASN A 160 1.23 3.33 -4.55
C ASN A 160 2.23 2.17 -4.70
N LEU A 161 1.77 0.91 -4.93
CA LEU A 161 2.68 -0.21 -4.96
C LEU A 161 3.64 -0.16 -6.16
N HIS A 162 4.93 -0.45 -5.90
CA HIS A 162 6.00 -0.41 -6.90
C HIS A 162 5.71 -1.22 -8.17
N MET A 163 5.09 -2.38 -8.04
CA MET A 163 4.79 -3.27 -9.17
C MET A 163 3.87 -2.66 -10.24
N HIS A 164 3.14 -1.59 -9.90
CA HIS A 164 2.22 -0.90 -10.82
C HIS A 164 2.82 0.38 -11.44
N THR A 165 4.12 0.60 -11.34
CA THR A 165 4.80 1.79 -11.91
C THR A 165 4.49 1.99 -13.39
N PHE A 166 4.55 0.93 -14.20
CA PHE A 166 4.23 1.01 -15.62
C PHE A 166 2.78 1.45 -15.87
N LEU A 167 1.82 0.86 -15.15
CA LEU A 167 0.41 1.20 -15.27
C LEU A 167 0.15 2.67 -14.91
N ARG A 168 0.73 3.16 -13.80
CA ARG A 168 0.60 4.57 -13.41
C ARG A 168 1.16 5.51 -14.46
N LYS A 169 2.36 5.23 -14.98
CA LYS A 169 2.94 6.02 -16.07
C LYS A 169 2.00 6.07 -17.28
N TYR A 170 1.45 4.92 -17.66
CA TYR A 170 0.52 4.83 -18.78
C TYR A 170 -0.74 5.68 -18.55
N ILE A 171 -1.37 5.58 -17.38
CA ILE A 171 -2.54 6.39 -17.01
C ILE A 171 -2.21 7.88 -17.09
N LEU A 172 -1.13 8.32 -16.41
CA LEU A 172 -0.74 9.72 -16.32
C LEU A 172 -0.41 10.35 -17.68
N GLN A 173 0.11 9.57 -18.61
CA GLN A 173 0.49 10.07 -19.94
C GLN A 173 -0.66 10.05 -20.96
N ASN A 174 -1.63 9.15 -20.80
CA ASN A 174 -2.69 8.93 -21.80
C ASN A 174 -4.07 9.39 -21.36
N THR A 175 -4.21 9.92 -20.16
CA THR A 175 -5.51 10.35 -19.63
C THR A 175 -5.39 11.58 -18.74
N SER A 176 -6.44 12.41 -18.74
CA SER A 176 -6.67 13.40 -17.69
C SER A 176 -7.51 12.75 -16.59
N ILE A 177 -6.96 12.58 -15.40
CA ILE A 177 -7.68 12.01 -14.25
C ILE A 177 -8.53 13.11 -13.63
N GLU A 178 -9.84 12.98 -13.69
CA GLU A 178 -10.73 13.99 -13.10
C GLU A 178 -10.86 13.81 -11.59
N GLU A 179 -11.09 12.54 -11.15
CA GLU A 179 -11.39 12.26 -9.76
C GLU A 179 -10.94 10.86 -9.35
N ILE A 180 -10.47 10.73 -8.11
CA ILE A 180 -10.25 9.45 -7.43
C ILE A 180 -10.97 9.52 -6.08
N SER A 181 -11.98 8.64 -5.88
CA SER A 181 -12.71 8.52 -4.63
C SER A 181 -12.28 7.27 -3.89
N ILE A 182 -11.75 7.42 -2.66
CA ILE A 182 -11.16 6.35 -1.87
C ILE A 182 -12.01 6.11 -0.63
N PHE A 183 -12.48 4.87 -0.44
CA PHE A 183 -13.37 4.48 0.64
C PHE A 183 -13.04 3.08 1.19
N ASN A 184 -13.62 2.74 2.34
CA ASN A 184 -13.39 1.47 2.99
C ASN A 184 -14.03 0.32 2.20
N SER A 185 -13.32 -0.81 2.09
CA SER A 185 -13.84 -2.02 1.42
C SER A 185 -15.10 -2.59 2.07
N SER A 186 -15.37 -2.24 3.34
CA SER A 186 -16.61 -2.59 4.05
C SER A 186 -17.89 -2.02 3.42
N PHE A 187 -17.79 -1.07 2.49
CA PHE A 187 -18.94 -0.57 1.72
C PHE A 187 -19.52 -1.63 0.75
N PHE A 188 -18.81 -2.76 0.57
CA PHE A 188 -19.33 -3.94 -0.11
C PHE A 188 -19.81 -4.98 0.90
N PRO A 189 -21.12 -5.05 1.20
CA PRO A 189 -21.65 -5.98 2.20
C PRO A 189 -21.38 -7.44 1.85
N GLY A 190 -20.94 -8.21 2.85
CA GLY A 190 -20.74 -9.65 2.72
C GLY A 190 -19.48 -10.08 1.96
N VAL A 191 -18.58 -9.16 1.62
CA VAL A 191 -17.34 -9.46 0.90
C VAL A 191 -16.13 -9.03 1.72
N ASN A 192 -15.20 -9.96 1.94
CA ASN A 192 -13.88 -9.67 2.49
C ASN A 192 -12.85 -9.71 1.37
N PHE A 193 -12.44 -8.56 0.89
CA PHE A 193 -11.50 -8.44 -0.21
C PHE A 193 -10.05 -8.70 0.17
N GLY A 194 -9.73 -8.76 1.46
CA GLY A 194 -8.33 -8.73 1.92
C GLY A 194 -7.64 -7.36 1.72
N TYR A 195 -8.33 -6.41 1.11
CA TYR A 195 -7.88 -5.02 0.95
C TYR A 195 -8.63 -4.11 1.92
N SER A 196 -7.93 -3.11 2.46
CA SER A 196 -8.55 -2.17 3.41
C SER A 196 -9.38 -1.11 2.70
N LYS A 197 -9.00 -0.70 1.49
CA LYS A 197 -9.64 0.37 0.74
C LYS A 197 -9.85 0.01 -0.72
N LEU A 198 -10.87 0.64 -1.29
CA LEU A 198 -11.19 0.63 -2.72
C LEU A 198 -11.13 2.07 -3.25
N ALA A 199 -10.87 2.19 -4.55
CA ALA A 199 -10.85 3.45 -5.26
C ALA A 199 -11.78 3.40 -6.48
N ILE A 200 -12.57 4.45 -6.69
CA ILE A 200 -13.23 4.72 -7.96
C ILE A 200 -12.43 5.79 -8.68
N ILE A 201 -11.89 5.46 -9.84
CA ILE A 201 -11.21 6.41 -10.71
C ILE A 201 -12.13 6.84 -11.86
N THR A 202 -12.21 8.15 -12.04
CA THR A 202 -12.87 8.78 -13.21
C THR A 202 -11.81 9.48 -14.02
N LEU A 203 -11.67 9.10 -15.28
CA LEU A 203 -10.69 9.68 -16.19
C LEU A 203 -11.25 9.88 -17.60
N VAL A 204 -10.61 10.77 -18.33
CA VAL A 204 -10.91 11.06 -19.74
C VAL A 204 -9.68 10.73 -20.58
N LYS A 205 -9.87 10.00 -21.66
CA LYS A 205 -8.79 9.71 -22.62
C LYS A 205 -8.31 11.00 -23.25
N ASN A 206 -7.03 11.26 -23.16
CA ASN A 206 -6.41 12.45 -23.72
C ASN A 206 -4.95 12.11 -24.11
N ARG A 207 -4.64 12.21 -25.40
CA ARG A 207 -3.30 11.93 -25.93
C ARG A 207 -2.35 13.11 -25.83
N ASN A 208 -2.84 14.28 -25.47
CA ASN A 208 -2.00 15.44 -25.24
C ASN A 208 -1.38 15.36 -23.85
N ILE A 209 -0.11 14.93 -23.81
CA ILE A 209 0.64 14.75 -22.57
C ILE A 209 0.75 16.05 -21.77
N ILE A 210 0.92 17.20 -22.42
CA ILE A 210 1.05 18.50 -21.76
C ILE A 210 -0.25 18.82 -21.01
N ASN A 211 -1.39 18.64 -21.66
CA ASN A 211 -2.69 18.85 -21.00
C ASN A 211 -2.89 17.88 -19.83
N ASN A 212 -2.48 16.63 -19.98
CA ASN A 212 -2.58 15.64 -18.90
C ASN A 212 -1.73 16.04 -17.70
N LEU A 213 -0.49 16.47 -17.91
CA LEU A 213 0.41 16.83 -16.81
C LEU A 213 -0.07 18.09 -16.08
N ASN A 214 -0.69 19.04 -16.78
CA ASN A 214 -1.23 20.28 -16.18
C ASN A 214 -2.61 20.06 -15.52
N ASN A 215 -3.16 18.83 -15.57
CA ASN A 215 -4.45 18.52 -14.99
C ASN A 215 -4.38 18.44 -13.47
N LYS A 216 -5.41 18.94 -12.79
CA LYS A 216 -5.62 18.80 -11.34
C LYS A 216 -6.55 17.65 -11.04
N ILE A 217 -6.06 16.65 -10.34
CA ILE A 217 -6.82 15.50 -9.88
C ILE A 217 -7.53 15.84 -8.59
N LYS A 218 -8.83 15.63 -8.54
CA LYS A 218 -9.62 15.71 -7.32
C LYS A 218 -9.60 14.38 -6.60
N ILE A 219 -9.04 14.31 -5.39
CA ILE A 219 -9.07 13.13 -4.53
C ILE A 219 -10.10 13.34 -3.44
N ILE A 220 -11.02 12.39 -3.29
CA ILE A 220 -12.07 12.41 -2.27
C ILE A 220 -11.86 11.21 -1.35
N SER A 221 -11.82 11.44 -0.05
CA SER A 221 -11.62 10.40 0.96
C SER A 221 -12.41 10.71 2.23
N GLY A 222 -12.32 9.83 3.24
CA GLY A 222 -12.95 10.07 4.54
C GLY A 222 -14.43 9.76 4.59
N PHE A 223 -15.00 9.09 3.60
CA PHE A 223 -16.37 8.58 3.62
C PHE A 223 -16.58 7.64 4.81
N LYS A 224 -17.67 7.83 5.56
CA LYS A 224 -18.03 7.01 6.73
C LYS A 224 -18.99 5.88 6.36
N GLU A 225 -19.89 6.14 5.41
CA GLU A 225 -20.90 5.20 4.94
C GLU A 225 -21.13 5.33 3.42
N PRO A 226 -21.74 4.34 2.74
CA PRO A 226 -21.99 4.40 1.30
C PRO A 226 -22.78 5.61 0.82
N ALA A 227 -23.71 6.12 1.63
CA ALA A 227 -24.51 7.30 1.31
C ALA A 227 -23.68 8.59 1.14
N ASP A 228 -22.54 8.69 1.83
CA ASP A 228 -21.61 9.83 1.71
C ASP A 228 -21.05 9.98 0.29
N LEU A 229 -20.98 8.89 -0.49
CA LEU A 229 -20.56 8.95 -1.90
C LEU A 229 -21.46 9.88 -2.73
N LEU A 230 -22.73 9.92 -2.45
CA LEU A 230 -23.72 10.71 -3.21
C LEU A 230 -23.71 12.19 -2.81
N SER A 231 -23.47 12.50 -1.53
CA SER A 231 -23.53 13.88 -1.00
C SER A 231 -22.18 14.57 -0.88
N THR A 232 -21.10 13.80 -0.69
CA THR A 232 -19.73 14.26 -0.38
C THR A 232 -19.63 15.18 0.86
N THR A 233 -20.71 15.31 1.65
CA THR A 233 -20.85 16.29 2.74
C THR A 233 -19.86 16.05 3.87
N ASN A 234 -19.53 14.79 4.14
CA ASN A 234 -18.58 14.38 5.18
C ASN A 234 -17.20 14.02 4.61
N ALA A 235 -17.03 14.14 3.30
CA ALA A 235 -15.81 13.74 2.63
C ALA A 235 -14.74 14.84 2.70
N ARG A 236 -13.49 14.43 2.68
CA ARG A 236 -12.32 15.30 2.53
C ARG A 236 -11.95 15.37 1.07
N ILE A 237 -11.71 16.57 0.57
CA ILE A 237 -11.34 16.82 -0.82
C ILE A 237 -9.94 17.41 -0.86
N THR A 238 -9.05 16.77 -1.60
CA THR A 238 -7.68 17.22 -1.84
C THR A 238 -7.44 17.33 -3.34
N TYR A 239 -6.68 18.32 -3.79
CA TYR A 239 -6.30 18.47 -5.19
C TYR A 239 -4.81 18.25 -5.36
N ILE A 240 -4.42 17.45 -6.36
CA ILE A 240 -3.02 17.13 -6.68
C ILE A 240 -2.81 17.36 -8.17
N GLU A 241 -1.70 17.98 -8.56
CA GLU A 241 -1.35 18.10 -9.96
C GLU A 241 -0.84 16.78 -10.52
N GLN A 242 -1.28 16.41 -11.71
CA GLN A 242 -0.88 15.16 -12.36
C GLN A 242 0.64 15.15 -12.64
N ASN A 243 1.22 16.32 -12.89
CA ASN A 243 2.67 16.51 -13.04
C ASN A 243 3.45 16.15 -11.76
N ASP A 244 2.91 16.43 -10.59
CA ASP A 244 3.57 16.07 -9.33
C ASP A 244 3.71 14.56 -9.17
N ILE A 245 2.66 13.83 -9.58
CA ILE A 245 2.64 12.37 -9.47
C ILE A 245 3.65 11.74 -10.42
N ILE A 246 3.78 12.24 -11.64
CA ILE A 246 4.73 11.66 -12.61
C ILE A 246 6.18 11.88 -12.20
N GLN A 247 6.46 12.93 -11.41
CA GLN A 247 7.78 13.20 -10.86
C GLN A 247 8.10 12.40 -9.61
N ASN A 248 7.08 11.87 -8.90
CA ASN A 248 7.31 11.02 -7.74
C ASN A 248 8.03 9.73 -8.15
N GLU A 249 8.85 9.21 -7.24
CA GLU A 249 9.47 7.90 -7.42
C GLU A 249 8.40 6.82 -7.69
N ASN A 250 8.61 6.05 -8.74
CA ASN A 250 7.65 5.07 -9.25
C ASN A 250 6.28 5.66 -9.63
N HIS A 251 6.18 6.98 -9.84
CA HIS A 251 4.93 7.68 -10.13
C HIS A 251 3.83 7.40 -9.09
N ALA A 252 4.19 7.29 -7.82
CA ALA A 252 3.25 6.97 -6.74
C ALA A 252 2.35 8.17 -6.41
N PHE A 253 1.08 7.90 -6.14
CA PHE A 253 0.11 8.88 -5.66
C PHE A 253 0.32 9.11 -4.17
N ILE A 254 1.30 9.94 -3.83
CA ILE A 254 1.62 10.31 -2.46
C ILE A 254 0.81 11.55 -2.12
N TYR A 255 -0.09 11.45 -1.16
CA TYR A 255 -0.91 12.55 -0.69
C TYR A 255 -1.35 12.32 0.76
N SER A 256 -1.69 13.39 1.46
CA SER A 256 -2.32 13.40 2.77
C SER A 256 -3.61 14.20 2.71
N ASP A 257 -4.53 13.90 3.61
CA ASP A 257 -5.72 14.73 3.85
C ASP A 257 -5.36 16.08 4.53
N ASP A 258 -4.11 16.21 4.97
CA ASP A 258 -3.54 17.41 5.57
C ASP A 258 -2.64 18.11 4.53
N GLU A 259 -3.01 19.33 4.14
CA GLU A 259 -2.33 20.11 3.11
C GLU A 259 -0.86 20.36 3.44
N TYR A 260 -0.55 20.64 4.70
CA TYR A 260 0.81 20.86 5.14
C TYR A 260 1.67 19.57 5.05
N LEU A 261 1.10 18.42 5.43
CA LEU A 261 1.79 17.14 5.25
C LEU A 261 1.99 16.81 3.77
N ASN A 262 1.11 17.26 2.88
CA ASN A 262 1.33 17.12 1.44
C ASN A 262 2.60 17.85 0.99
N ASP A 263 2.79 19.09 1.42
CA ASP A 263 4.00 19.85 1.08
C ASP A 263 5.27 19.18 1.63
N LEU A 264 5.21 18.69 2.85
CA LEU A 264 6.33 17.97 3.48
C LEU A 264 6.64 16.65 2.77
N LEU A 265 5.63 15.92 2.29
CA LEU A 265 5.79 14.67 1.55
C LEU A 265 6.39 14.91 0.16
N ARG A 266 6.01 16.01 -0.48
CA ARG A 266 6.52 16.38 -1.82
C ARG A 266 7.95 16.92 -1.77
N PHE A 267 8.26 17.75 -0.79
CA PHE A 267 9.52 18.49 -0.67
C PHE A 267 10.19 18.30 0.70
N PRO A 268 10.47 17.06 1.11
CA PRO A 268 11.13 16.84 2.40
C PRO A 268 12.57 17.35 2.34
N SER A 269 12.98 18.13 3.34
CA SER A 269 14.37 18.53 3.50
C SER A 269 15.26 17.37 3.93
N ILE A 270 14.71 16.45 4.77
CA ILE A 270 15.41 15.26 5.28
C ILE A 270 14.40 14.11 5.34
N ARG A 271 14.86 12.91 5.01
CA ARG A 271 14.12 11.64 5.14
C ARG A 271 14.83 10.72 6.12
N ILE A 272 14.12 9.73 6.66
CA ILE A 272 14.74 8.72 7.53
C ILE A 272 15.96 8.07 6.86
N GLY A 273 15.88 7.74 5.57
CA GLY A 273 17.01 7.14 4.82
C GLY A 273 18.25 8.02 4.71
N ASP A 274 18.13 9.34 4.92
CA ASP A 274 19.25 10.26 4.87
C ASP A 274 20.07 10.24 6.20
N ILE A 275 19.45 9.79 7.30
CA ILE A 275 20.06 9.79 8.64
C ILE A 275 20.17 8.41 9.27
N ALA A 276 19.56 7.38 8.69
CA ALA A 276 19.56 6.02 9.20
C ALA A 276 19.58 4.97 8.08
N ASP A 277 20.21 3.84 8.34
CA ASP A 277 20.11 2.67 7.48
C ASP A 277 18.89 1.85 7.87
N CYS A 278 18.01 1.58 6.90
CA CYS A 278 16.81 0.77 7.09
C CYS A 278 17.01 -0.56 6.35
N VAL A 279 16.99 -1.66 7.09
CA VAL A 279 17.34 -2.97 6.56
C VAL A 279 16.41 -4.06 7.07
N THR A 280 16.26 -5.13 6.31
CA THR A 280 15.57 -6.36 6.76
C THR A 280 16.55 -7.36 7.32
N GLY A 281 16.10 -8.13 8.32
CA GLY A 281 16.92 -9.11 8.98
C GLY A 281 17.07 -10.44 8.27
N ILE A 282 17.51 -11.45 9.02
CA ILE A 282 17.76 -12.81 8.57
C ILE A 282 16.44 -13.52 8.21
N TYR A 283 16.51 -14.35 7.19
CA TYR A 283 15.55 -15.42 6.93
C TYR A 283 16.25 -16.76 7.02
N THR A 284 15.85 -17.60 7.97
CA THR A 284 16.50 -18.88 8.26
C THR A 284 16.28 -19.92 7.17
N GLY A 285 15.17 -19.80 6.40
CA GLY A 285 14.70 -20.83 5.47
C GLY A 285 13.93 -21.97 6.12
N ASP A 286 14.08 -22.16 7.45
CA ASP A 286 13.36 -23.15 8.25
C ASP A 286 13.32 -22.69 9.72
N ASP A 287 12.39 -21.81 10.04
CA ASP A 287 12.27 -21.26 11.40
C ASP A 287 12.03 -22.34 12.47
N ARG A 288 11.32 -23.42 12.16
CA ARG A 288 11.02 -24.47 13.12
C ARG A 288 12.27 -25.23 13.56
N ARG A 289 13.24 -25.37 12.66
CA ARG A 289 14.54 -26.00 12.94
C ARG A 289 15.47 -25.11 13.75
N PHE A 290 15.44 -23.81 13.49
CA PHE A 290 16.48 -22.92 13.96
C PHE A 290 16.06 -21.96 15.06
N ILE A 291 14.76 -21.79 15.29
CA ILE A 291 14.24 -20.84 16.26
C ILE A 291 13.54 -21.58 17.39
N LYS A 292 13.86 -21.21 18.62
CA LYS A 292 13.18 -21.62 19.84
C LYS A 292 12.50 -20.42 20.50
N VAL A 293 11.57 -20.69 21.39
CA VAL A 293 10.80 -19.68 22.13
C VAL A 293 11.01 -19.86 23.62
N LYS A 294 10.91 -18.76 24.38
CA LYS A 294 11.03 -18.82 25.85
C LYS A 294 9.92 -19.65 26.47
N ASP A 295 8.69 -19.41 26.01
CA ASP A 295 7.48 -20.12 26.45
C ASP A 295 6.36 -19.94 25.40
N HIS A 296 5.24 -20.67 25.54
CA HIS A 296 4.13 -20.62 24.60
C HIS A 296 3.09 -19.53 24.89
N SER A 297 3.35 -18.58 25.77
CA SER A 297 2.53 -17.37 25.96
C SER A 297 2.59 -16.45 24.75
N VAL A 298 3.65 -16.54 23.97
CA VAL A 298 3.87 -15.74 22.76
C VAL A 298 2.91 -16.20 21.65
N LYS A 299 2.24 -15.25 21.02
CA LYS A 299 1.33 -15.52 19.89
C LYS A 299 2.06 -16.27 18.76
N ASN A 300 1.43 -17.33 18.24
CA ASN A 300 1.96 -18.18 17.15
C ASN A 300 3.20 -19.02 17.50
N SER A 301 3.51 -19.21 18.78
CA SER A 301 4.68 -19.98 19.24
C SER A 301 4.44 -21.48 19.43
N LYS A 302 3.18 -21.96 19.40
CA LYS A 302 2.80 -23.35 19.74
C LYS A 302 3.56 -24.46 18.99
N ASN A 303 4.10 -24.13 17.80
CA ASN A 303 4.81 -25.08 16.95
C ASN A 303 6.35 -24.95 17.06
N TYR A 304 6.85 -24.21 18.04
CA TYR A 304 8.27 -24.01 18.27
C TYR A 304 8.68 -24.69 19.58
N GLU A 305 9.91 -25.17 19.64
CA GLU A 305 10.48 -25.76 20.87
C GLU A 305 10.74 -24.65 21.89
N ILE A 306 10.58 -25.01 23.17
CA ILE A 306 10.96 -24.15 24.30
C ILE A 306 12.46 -24.28 24.50
N ILE A 307 13.14 -23.15 24.67
CA ILE A 307 14.58 -23.11 24.90
C ILE A 307 14.91 -23.52 26.35
N SER A 308 16.01 -24.23 26.51
CA SER A 308 16.56 -24.57 27.83
C SER A 308 17.60 -23.54 28.26
N ASP A 309 17.76 -23.30 29.58
CA ASP A 309 18.67 -22.27 30.12
C ASP A 309 20.12 -22.54 29.72
N ASN A 310 20.54 -23.79 29.60
CA ASN A 310 21.88 -24.18 29.18
C ASN A 310 22.19 -23.94 27.70
N GLU A 311 21.19 -23.70 26.89
CA GLU A 311 21.32 -23.37 25.47
C GLU A 311 21.40 -21.85 25.24
N LEU A 312 21.07 -21.04 26.25
CA LEU A 312 21.04 -19.59 26.16
C LEU A 312 22.42 -18.95 26.19
N CYS A 313 22.67 -18.01 25.28
CA CYS A 313 23.81 -17.12 25.29
C CYS A 313 23.32 -15.67 25.26
N ILE A 314 23.21 -15.05 26.44
CA ILE A 314 22.68 -13.69 26.62
C ILE A 314 23.77 -12.64 26.75
N ASN A 315 24.94 -13.01 27.35
CA ASN A 315 25.93 -12.08 27.89
C ASN A 315 27.14 -11.82 26.99
N THR A 316 27.27 -12.49 25.86
CA THR A 316 28.40 -12.29 24.94
C THR A 316 27.87 -11.89 23.57
N VAL A 317 28.48 -10.85 22.95
CA VAL A 317 28.25 -10.54 21.55
C VAL A 317 28.89 -11.65 20.73
N PRO A 318 28.09 -12.51 20.07
CA PRO A 318 28.65 -13.61 19.30
C PRO A 318 29.36 -13.08 18.05
N ASP A 319 30.43 -13.77 17.64
CA ASP A 319 31.02 -13.58 16.33
C ASP A 319 29.97 -13.91 15.24
N LEU A 320 30.04 -13.22 14.11
CA LEU A 320 29.23 -13.48 12.92
C LEU A 320 29.47 -14.88 12.31
N ASN A 321 30.44 -15.62 12.80
CA ASN A 321 30.71 -17.01 12.44
C ASN A 321 30.04 -18.03 13.37
N GLY A 322 29.52 -17.59 14.51
CA GLY A 322 28.83 -18.44 15.48
C GLY A 322 29.73 -19.17 16.46
N TYR A 323 29.15 -19.98 17.34
CA TYR A 323 29.80 -20.74 18.40
C TYR A 323 30.16 -22.16 17.95
N ASP A 324 31.17 -22.75 18.55
CA ASP A 324 31.58 -24.17 18.31
C ASP A 324 30.54 -25.17 18.84
N LYS A 325 29.69 -24.78 19.78
CA LYS A 325 28.58 -25.56 20.33
C LYS A 325 27.22 -24.98 19.95
N VAL A 326 26.18 -25.77 20.15
CA VAL A 326 24.80 -25.33 19.91
C VAL A 326 24.44 -24.34 21.03
N LEU A 327 24.36 -23.06 20.69
CA LEU A 327 23.88 -21.96 21.51
C LEU A 327 22.88 -21.12 20.76
N TYR A 328 21.94 -20.58 21.50
CA TYR A 328 20.90 -19.71 20.96
C TYR A 328 21.09 -18.28 21.46
N VAL A 329 20.97 -17.33 20.57
CA VAL A 329 21.06 -15.90 20.85
C VAL A 329 19.70 -15.23 20.64
N PRO A 330 19.41 -14.10 21.33
CA PRO A 330 18.16 -13.39 21.16
C PRO A 330 17.96 -12.90 19.72
N ILE A 331 16.76 -13.11 19.18
CA ILE A 331 16.32 -12.58 17.89
C ILE A 331 15.01 -11.80 18.06
N ILE A 332 14.95 -10.62 17.46
CA ILE A 332 13.73 -9.83 17.46
C ILE A 332 12.86 -10.28 16.28
N LYS A 333 11.65 -10.77 16.57
CA LYS A 333 10.74 -11.36 15.60
C LYS A 333 9.31 -10.88 15.85
N GLY A 334 8.65 -10.34 14.81
CA GLY A 334 7.24 -9.97 14.80
C GLY A 334 6.77 -9.05 15.95
N GLY A 335 5.49 -8.74 15.94
CA GLY A 335 4.79 -8.05 17.05
C GLY A 335 4.89 -6.52 17.03
N ASN A 336 3.76 -5.87 17.36
CA ASN A 336 3.63 -4.40 17.48
C ASN A 336 3.92 -3.97 18.92
N THR A 337 5.18 -4.04 19.34
CA THR A 337 5.60 -3.62 20.68
C THR A 337 6.25 -2.25 20.61
N ARG A 338 5.89 -1.35 21.52
CA ARG A 338 6.45 0.00 21.65
C ARG A 338 7.60 0.02 22.65
N TYR A 339 8.62 0.79 22.34
CA TYR A 339 9.76 1.18 23.19
C TYR A 339 10.69 0.02 23.58
N LEU A 340 10.28 -0.87 24.44
CA LEU A 340 11.05 -2.05 24.88
C LEU A 340 10.30 -3.33 24.54
N LYS A 341 11.02 -4.29 24.00
CA LYS A 341 10.51 -5.63 23.72
C LYS A 341 11.30 -6.66 24.50
N ASN A 342 10.60 -7.50 25.23
CA ASN A 342 11.23 -8.61 25.93
C ASN A 342 11.76 -9.67 24.95
N ASP A 343 12.74 -10.44 25.37
CA ASP A 343 13.28 -11.56 24.62
C ASP A 343 12.37 -12.77 24.77
N PHE A 344 11.73 -13.13 23.70
CA PHE A 344 10.87 -14.30 23.63
C PHE A 344 11.32 -15.32 22.59
N TRP A 345 12.16 -14.90 21.64
CA TRP A 345 12.62 -15.70 20.52
C TRP A 345 14.13 -15.78 20.50
N TYR A 346 14.64 -16.97 20.19
CA TYR A 346 16.07 -17.27 20.17
C TYR A 346 16.42 -18.06 18.93
N ILE A 347 17.50 -17.68 18.26
CA ILE A 347 17.99 -18.31 17.03
C ILE A 347 19.25 -19.12 17.32
N ASN A 348 19.34 -20.31 16.75
CA ASN A 348 20.55 -21.13 16.85
C ASN A 348 21.72 -20.41 16.17
N TRP A 349 22.77 -20.16 16.96
CA TRP A 349 23.95 -19.45 16.50
C TRP A 349 25.22 -20.31 16.59
N SER A 350 25.11 -21.64 16.37
CA SER A 350 26.26 -22.51 16.15
C SER A 350 26.92 -22.21 14.81
N LYS A 351 28.22 -22.50 14.66
CA LYS A 351 28.95 -22.37 13.40
C LYS A 351 28.27 -23.12 12.25
N GLU A 352 27.76 -24.31 12.52
CA GLU A 352 27.02 -25.11 11.55
C GLU A 352 25.75 -24.39 11.07
N SER A 353 24.97 -23.84 11.99
CA SER A 353 23.73 -23.11 11.67
C SER A 353 24.02 -21.81 10.91
N VAL A 354 25.04 -21.05 11.34
CA VAL A 354 25.47 -19.82 10.65
C VAL A 354 25.96 -20.14 9.24
N GLN A 355 26.72 -21.22 9.06
CA GLN A 355 27.15 -21.67 7.73
C GLN A 355 25.94 -22.05 6.86
N PHE A 356 24.94 -22.73 7.42
CA PHE A 356 23.70 -23.01 6.73
C PHE A 356 22.99 -21.74 6.27
N TYR A 357 22.85 -20.72 7.15
CA TYR A 357 22.22 -19.44 6.76
C TYR A 357 22.95 -18.73 5.62
N LYS A 358 24.29 -18.84 5.56
CA LYS A 358 25.14 -18.22 4.53
C LYS A 358 25.05 -18.93 3.18
N THR A 359 24.85 -20.25 3.17
CA THR A 359 25.04 -21.06 1.95
C THR A 359 23.76 -21.69 1.39
N ASN A 360 22.71 -21.86 2.20
CA ASN A 360 21.50 -22.52 1.75
C ASN A 360 20.66 -21.60 0.87
N ARG A 361 20.19 -22.10 -0.28
CA ARG A 361 19.39 -21.32 -1.25
C ARG A 361 18.04 -20.84 -0.71
N LYS A 362 17.51 -21.47 0.33
CA LYS A 362 16.26 -21.06 0.99
C LYS A 362 16.46 -20.00 2.08
N SER A 363 17.68 -19.83 2.57
CA SER A 363 18.04 -18.86 3.59
C SER A 363 18.48 -17.53 2.98
N ARG A 364 18.48 -16.47 3.80
CA ARG A 364 19.04 -15.15 3.45
C ARG A 364 19.80 -14.59 4.64
N PHE A 365 21.12 -14.74 4.60
CA PHE A 365 22.03 -14.14 5.57
C PHE A 365 22.40 -12.74 5.09
N GLN A 366 21.46 -11.81 5.23
CA GLN A 366 21.56 -10.46 4.68
C GLN A 366 21.74 -9.42 5.80
N ASN A 367 22.43 -8.32 5.47
CA ASN A 367 22.61 -7.16 6.37
C ASN A 367 23.28 -7.53 7.71
N SER A 368 24.13 -8.54 7.71
CA SER A 368 24.77 -9.07 8.92
C SER A 368 25.67 -8.06 9.65
N GLN A 369 26.12 -6.99 8.97
CA GLN A 369 26.86 -5.88 9.59
C GLN A 369 26.05 -5.12 10.65
N PHE A 370 24.72 -5.29 10.70
CA PHE A 370 23.82 -4.68 11.69
C PHE A 370 23.43 -5.65 12.82
N TYR A 371 23.82 -6.92 12.74
CA TYR A 371 23.52 -7.87 13.81
C TYR A 371 24.26 -7.47 15.08
N PHE A 372 23.58 -7.61 16.21
CA PHE A 372 24.07 -7.25 17.56
C PHE A 372 24.34 -5.74 17.78
N LYS A 373 24.04 -4.90 16.82
CA LYS A 373 24.14 -3.44 16.97
C LYS A 373 22.89 -2.86 17.63
N GLN A 374 23.05 -1.66 18.18
CA GLN A 374 21.93 -0.88 18.69
C GLN A 374 21.16 -0.20 17.55
N GLY A 375 19.84 -0.21 17.63
CA GLY A 375 18.96 0.37 16.64
C GLY A 375 17.49 0.22 17.02
N LEU A 376 16.59 0.35 16.06
CA LEU A 376 15.15 0.26 16.27
C LEU A 376 14.55 -0.87 15.45
N ALA A 377 13.61 -1.59 16.03
CA ALA A 377 12.83 -2.63 15.38
C ALA A 377 11.45 -2.09 15.01
N VAL A 378 11.18 -1.97 13.73
CA VAL A 378 9.88 -1.58 13.17
C VAL A 378 9.24 -2.80 12.52
N PRO A 379 8.04 -3.25 12.93
CA PRO A 379 7.36 -4.38 12.31
C PRO A 379 7.10 -4.16 10.83
N MET A 380 7.46 -5.14 9.98
CA MET A 380 7.21 -5.07 8.55
C MET A 380 5.71 -5.11 8.23
N VAL A 381 4.89 -5.70 9.10
CA VAL A 381 3.43 -5.78 8.90
C VAL A 381 2.72 -5.13 10.08
N SER A 382 2.01 -4.05 9.81
CA SER A 382 1.05 -3.44 10.73
C SER A 382 -0.06 -2.74 9.95
N SER A 383 -1.32 -2.96 10.35
CA SER A 383 -2.47 -2.39 9.65
C SER A 383 -2.87 -1.00 10.17
N ASN A 384 -2.70 -0.75 11.45
CA ASN A 384 -3.19 0.47 12.11
C ASN A 384 -2.06 1.51 12.25
N SER A 385 -1.34 1.47 13.37
CA SER A 385 -0.25 2.36 13.68
C SER A 385 1.10 1.71 13.40
N ILE A 386 2.07 2.52 13.03
CA ILE A 386 3.48 2.10 13.09
C ILE A 386 3.93 2.14 14.54
N THR A 387 4.80 1.21 14.91
CA THR A 387 5.41 1.16 16.24
C THR A 387 6.89 0.82 16.12
N ALA A 388 7.67 1.20 17.10
CA ALA A 388 9.07 0.80 17.18
C ALA A 388 9.46 0.38 18.59
N SER A 389 10.41 -0.54 18.69
CA SER A 389 11.07 -0.92 19.93
C SER A 389 12.59 -0.90 19.78
N LEU A 390 13.30 -0.73 20.89
CA LEU A 390 14.75 -0.69 20.89
C LEU A 390 15.33 -2.08 20.56
N ILE A 391 16.32 -2.11 19.67
CA ILE A 391 17.21 -3.26 19.44
C ILE A 391 18.48 -3.02 20.25
N ASN A 392 18.87 -3.98 21.05
CA ASN A 392 20.14 -3.97 21.75
C ASN A 392 20.69 -5.40 21.80
N ASN A 393 21.89 -5.59 21.23
CA ASN A 393 22.59 -6.88 21.22
C ASN A 393 21.73 -8.08 20.73
N ARG A 394 21.04 -7.93 19.58
CA ARG A 394 20.13 -8.94 19.04
C ARG A 394 20.28 -9.08 17.54
N ILE A 395 19.81 -10.21 17.04
CA ILE A 395 19.58 -10.41 15.61
C ILE A 395 18.19 -9.88 15.25
N ILE A 396 18.01 -9.39 14.04
CA ILE A 396 16.71 -8.99 13.48
C ILE A 396 16.20 -10.05 12.49
N ASP A 397 14.95 -10.44 12.65
CA ASP A 397 14.24 -11.35 11.73
C ASP A 397 13.74 -10.59 10.49
N GLN A 398 13.49 -11.31 9.39
CA GLN A 398 12.95 -10.71 8.16
C GLN A 398 11.57 -10.04 8.33
N SER A 399 10.82 -10.35 9.37
CA SER A 399 9.53 -9.70 9.71
C SER A 399 9.69 -8.30 10.32
N ILE A 400 10.94 -7.87 10.52
CA ILE A 400 11.32 -6.58 11.12
C ILE A 400 12.13 -5.76 10.12
N VAL A 401 11.85 -4.48 10.07
CA VAL A 401 12.76 -3.48 9.51
C VAL A 401 13.60 -2.93 10.66
N GLY A 402 14.90 -3.22 10.65
CA GLY A 402 15.86 -2.59 11.54
C GLY A 402 16.17 -1.18 11.03
N VAL A 403 16.06 -0.18 11.90
CA VAL A 403 16.44 1.20 11.62
C VAL A 403 17.65 1.53 12.49
N PHE A 404 18.78 1.81 11.85
CA PHE A 404 20.07 2.07 12.50
C PHE A 404 20.52 3.50 12.20
N PRO A 405 20.30 4.44 13.12
CA PRO A 405 20.75 5.83 12.96
C PRO A 405 22.27 5.90 12.80
N ARG A 406 22.74 6.75 11.88
CA ARG A 406 24.19 6.97 11.70
C ARG A 406 24.80 7.80 12.83
N ASN A 407 23.98 8.65 13.48
CA ASN A 407 24.33 9.30 14.75
C ASN A 407 23.53 8.61 15.87
N GLU A 408 24.25 8.02 16.84
CA GLU A 408 23.64 7.28 17.96
C GLU A 408 22.77 8.17 18.86
N GLU A 409 23.02 9.47 18.91
CA GLU A 409 22.21 10.44 19.66
C GLU A 409 20.76 10.49 19.18
N TYR A 410 20.49 10.09 17.94
CA TYR A 410 19.15 10.06 17.37
C TYR A 410 18.36 8.78 17.70
N ILE A 411 18.95 7.79 18.37
CA ILE A 411 18.27 6.51 18.62
C ILE A 411 16.97 6.71 19.41
N LEU A 412 17.02 7.40 20.54
CA LEU A 412 15.83 7.60 21.38
C LEU A 412 14.85 8.62 20.75
N PHE A 413 15.37 9.66 20.11
CA PHE A 413 14.57 10.60 19.33
C PHE A 413 13.76 9.88 18.24
N LEU A 414 14.41 9.03 17.44
CA LEU A 414 13.72 8.26 16.40
C LEU A 414 12.80 7.19 16.98
N LEU A 415 13.17 6.58 18.13
CA LEU A 415 12.29 5.67 18.84
C LEU A 415 10.97 6.36 19.25
N ALA A 416 11.07 7.59 19.76
CA ALA A 416 9.90 8.41 20.06
C ALA A 416 9.08 8.68 18.77
N PHE A 417 9.73 9.20 17.72
CA PHE A 417 9.09 9.55 16.45
C PHE A 417 8.29 8.39 15.87
N PHE A 418 8.90 7.19 15.75
CA PHE A 418 8.22 6.01 15.19
C PHE A 418 7.00 5.55 16.00
N ASN A 419 6.85 5.97 17.25
CA ASN A 419 5.71 5.65 18.10
C ASN A 419 4.64 6.76 18.13
N THR A 420 4.79 7.84 17.33
CA THR A 420 3.84 8.95 17.26
C THR A 420 2.75 8.76 16.20
N SER A 421 1.66 9.49 16.36
CA SER A 421 0.56 9.55 15.41
C SER A 421 0.99 10.19 14.08
N ILE A 422 1.88 11.19 14.12
CA ILE A 422 2.34 11.89 12.91
C ILE A 422 3.20 10.99 12.02
N CYS A 423 4.09 10.19 12.60
CA CYS A 423 4.85 9.19 11.84
C CYS A 423 3.93 8.20 11.13
N THR A 424 2.87 7.75 11.83
CA THR A 424 1.84 6.88 11.23
C THR A 424 1.15 7.56 10.05
N LYS A 425 0.73 8.82 10.18
CA LYS A 425 0.09 9.59 9.11
C LYS A 425 1.01 9.71 7.89
N LEU A 426 2.27 10.10 8.10
CA LEU A 426 3.25 10.24 7.03
C LEU A 426 3.49 8.91 6.30
N LEU A 427 3.72 7.82 7.05
CA LEU A 427 3.91 6.52 6.43
C LEU A 427 2.68 6.07 5.64
N ARG A 428 1.47 6.24 6.17
CA ARG A 428 0.22 5.84 5.49
C ARG A 428 -0.08 6.67 4.25
N SER A 429 0.40 7.90 4.19
CA SER A 429 0.34 8.72 2.97
C SER A 429 1.32 8.21 1.89
N ILE A 430 2.49 7.69 2.29
CA ILE A 430 3.47 7.08 1.36
C ILE A 430 3.05 5.66 0.97
N ASN A 431 2.55 4.90 1.93
CA ASN A 431 2.17 3.50 1.78
C ASN A 431 0.90 3.17 2.57
N PRO A 432 -0.27 3.13 1.93
CA PRO A 432 -1.53 2.78 2.59
C PRO A 432 -1.64 1.29 2.94
N SER A 433 -0.76 0.42 2.41
CA SER A 433 -0.78 -1.02 2.69
C SER A 433 -0.24 -1.34 4.09
N ALA A 434 -0.57 -2.53 4.58
CA ALA A 434 -0.06 -3.01 5.87
C ALA A 434 1.44 -3.40 5.83
N ASN A 435 2.05 -3.52 4.65
CA ASN A 435 3.44 -3.94 4.49
C ASN A 435 4.39 -2.74 4.50
N ASN A 436 5.06 -2.51 5.61
CA ASN A 436 6.00 -1.40 5.85
C ASN A 436 7.44 -1.83 5.51
N SER A 437 7.73 -2.10 4.24
CA SER A 437 9.09 -2.49 3.85
C SER A 437 10.12 -1.36 4.13
N ALA A 438 11.40 -1.73 4.21
CA ALA A 438 12.50 -0.79 4.42
C ALA A 438 12.48 0.38 3.40
N ASN A 439 12.05 0.12 2.17
CA ASN A 439 11.94 1.14 1.12
C ASN A 439 10.90 2.23 1.43
N TYR A 440 9.80 1.90 2.12
CA TYR A 440 8.83 2.89 2.56
C TYR A 440 9.29 3.63 3.81
N ILE A 441 9.90 2.93 4.76
CA ILE A 441 10.44 3.55 5.98
C ILE A 441 11.50 4.61 5.64
N LYS A 442 12.40 4.34 4.70
CA LYS A 442 13.43 5.30 4.24
C LYS A 442 12.85 6.62 3.73
N LYS A 443 11.64 6.59 3.18
CA LYS A 443 11.00 7.76 2.53
C LYS A 443 10.24 8.66 3.50
N ILE A 444 10.06 8.26 4.76
CA ILE A 444 9.33 9.06 5.74
C ILE A 444 10.11 10.37 5.97
N PRO A 445 9.47 11.54 5.75
CA PRO A 445 10.05 12.83 6.11
C PRO A 445 10.28 12.93 7.60
N ILE A 446 11.37 13.58 8.00
CA ILE A 446 11.68 13.88 9.40
C ILE A 446 12.17 15.31 9.53
N ILE A 447 11.78 15.97 10.61
CA ILE A 447 12.29 17.27 11.03
C ILE A 447 13.13 17.05 12.28
N ILE A 448 14.40 17.45 12.22
CA ILE A 448 15.29 17.37 13.36
C ILE A 448 15.18 18.69 14.12
N PRO A 449 14.69 18.69 15.37
CA PRO A 449 14.56 19.90 16.18
C PRO A 449 15.93 20.32 16.75
N ASP A 450 15.94 21.38 17.54
CA ASP A 450 17.13 21.80 18.28
C ASP A 450 17.56 20.76 19.32
N TYR A 451 18.81 20.88 19.77
CA TYR A 451 19.43 19.94 20.69
C TYR A 451 18.66 19.80 22.03
N ASN A 452 18.15 20.90 22.59
CA ASN A 452 17.43 20.86 23.87
C ASN A 452 16.13 20.07 23.74
N THR A 453 15.42 20.21 22.63
CA THR A 453 14.21 19.43 22.32
C THR A 453 14.54 17.94 22.20
N ILE A 454 15.65 17.57 21.54
CA ILE A 454 16.10 16.17 21.46
C ILE A 454 16.39 15.61 22.85
N VAL A 455 17.12 16.35 23.69
CA VAL A 455 17.43 15.94 25.08
C VAL A 455 16.16 15.74 25.89
N HIS A 456 15.17 16.63 25.75
CA HIS A 456 13.89 16.49 26.44
C HIS A 456 13.14 15.22 26.00
N ILE A 457 13.05 14.97 24.69
CA ILE A 457 12.44 13.75 24.14
C ILE A 457 13.17 12.49 24.68
N ASN A 458 14.49 12.50 24.68
CA ASN A 458 15.28 11.36 25.17
C ASN A 458 15.00 11.10 26.65
N THR A 459 14.88 12.14 27.48
CA THR A 459 14.50 12.02 28.88
C THR A 459 13.14 11.38 29.08
N LEU A 460 12.14 11.77 28.27
CA LEU A 460 10.80 11.17 28.31
C LEU A 460 10.83 9.68 27.95
N ILE A 461 11.66 9.28 26.98
CA ILE A 461 11.81 7.86 26.61
C ILE A 461 12.47 7.06 27.76
N GLU A 462 13.45 7.61 28.45
CA GLU A 462 14.07 6.95 29.61
C GLU A 462 13.08 6.75 30.77
N ILE A 463 12.19 7.73 30.99
CA ILE A 463 11.10 7.58 31.96
C ILE A 463 10.15 6.44 31.52
N ILE A 464 9.77 6.37 30.23
CA ILE A 464 8.97 5.25 29.71
C ILE A 464 9.67 3.92 29.94
N PHE A 465 11.00 3.82 29.71
CA PHE A 465 11.75 2.60 29.98
C PHE A 465 11.70 2.19 31.46
N SER A 466 11.79 3.16 32.36
CA SER A 466 11.71 2.92 33.78
C SER A 466 10.32 2.43 34.21
N LEU A 467 9.26 3.05 33.69
CA LEU A 467 7.88 2.66 33.96
C LEU A 467 7.58 1.27 33.39
N LYS A 468 8.03 0.95 32.17
CA LYS A 468 7.82 -0.38 31.58
C LYS A 468 8.47 -1.52 32.34
N LYS A 469 9.55 -1.27 33.10
CA LYS A 469 10.19 -2.31 33.95
C LYS A 469 9.32 -2.69 35.14
N VAL A 470 8.41 -1.82 35.56
CA VAL A 470 7.54 -2.01 36.73
C VAL A 470 6.05 -2.09 36.35
N ASP A 471 5.76 -2.31 35.06
CA ASP A 471 4.42 -2.32 34.49
C ASP A 471 3.60 -1.04 34.83
N GLY A 472 4.28 0.10 34.95
CA GLY A 472 3.67 1.40 35.23
C GLY A 472 2.99 2.02 34.01
N ASP A 473 2.02 2.89 34.23
CA ASP A 473 1.32 3.64 33.18
C ASP A 473 2.18 4.80 32.66
N TYR A 474 2.37 4.87 31.34
CA TYR A 474 3.11 5.92 30.63
C TYR A 474 2.26 6.64 29.57
N THR A 475 0.93 6.48 29.60
CA THR A 475 0.01 7.06 28.62
C THR A 475 0.10 8.58 28.55
N SER A 476 0.33 9.26 29.69
CA SER A 476 0.50 10.72 29.72
C SER A 476 1.75 11.18 28.99
N ILE A 477 2.84 10.41 29.10
CA ILE A 477 4.12 10.70 28.44
C ILE A 477 4.00 10.46 26.93
N GLU A 478 3.27 9.43 26.49
CA GLU A 478 2.99 9.21 25.05
C GLU A 478 2.21 10.38 24.44
N LYS A 479 1.23 10.95 25.18
CA LYS A 479 0.51 12.13 24.75
C LYS A 479 1.41 13.36 24.67
N GLU A 480 2.31 13.53 25.62
CA GLU A 480 3.30 14.61 25.62
C GLU A 480 4.23 14.50 24.40
N LEU A 481 4.77 13.31 24.14
CA LEU A 481 5.59 13.05 22.95
C LEU A 481 4.82 13.34 21.65
N ASP A 482 3.57 12.88 21.53
CA ASP A 482 2.73 13.19 20.37
C ASP A 482 2.53 14.70 20.18
N ASN A 483 2.32 15.46 21.27
CA ASN A 483 2.22 16.92 21.23
C ASN A 483 3.54 17.58 20.81
N ILE A 484 4.68 17.16 21.36
CA ILE A 484 5.99 17.69 20.99
C ILE A 484 6.23 17.49 19.49
N PHE A 485 5.97 16.30 18.94
CA PHE A 485 6.15 16.05 17.53
C PHE A 485 5.13 16.82 16.66
N ASN A 486 3.91 17.02 17.11
CA ASN A 486 2.96 17.90 16.43
C ASN A 486 3.50 19.33 16.35
N VAL A 487 4.04 19.88 17.46
CA VAL A 487 4.68 21.20 17.47
C VAL A 487 5.87 21.24 16.50
N ILE A 488 6.79 20.28 16.55
CA ILE A 488 7.95 20.19 15.65
C ILE A 488 7.51 20.24 14.18
N PHE A 489 6.45 19.51 13.83
CA PHE A 489 6.02 19.38 12.46
C PHE A 489 5.17 20.56 11.99
N TYR A 490 4.26 21.11 12.80
CA TYR A 490 3.31 22.14 12.38
C TYR A 490 3.77 23.57 12.66
N GLU A 491 4.51 23.86 13.75
CA GLU A 491 4.99 25.20 14.04
C GLU A 491 6.21 25.62 13.23
N ASN A 492 6.97 24.68 12.67
CA ASN A 492 8.07 24.99 11.74
C ASN A 492 7.60 25.22 10.28
N ARG A 493 6.29 25.33 10.06
CA ARG A 493 5.67 25.54 8.75
C ARG A 493 6.30 26.72 8.00
N ASP A 494 6.42 27.87 8.65
CA ASP A 494 6.91 29.12 8.01
C ASP A 494 8.40 29.09 7.70
N LYS A 495 9.21 28.39 8.52
CA LYS A 495 10.65 28.24 8.28
C LYS A 495 10.94 27.32 7.08
N ASN A 496 10.14 26.29 6.90
CA ASN A 496 10.30 25.37 5.78
C ASN A 496 9.82 25.98 4.46
N ILE A 497 8.75 26.80 4.49
CA ILE A 497 8.26 27.56 3.33
C ILE A 497 9.29 28.62 2.90
N SER A 498 9.92 29.33 3.85
CA SER A 498 10.95 30.34 3.56
C SER A 498 12.20 29.74 2.92
N LYS A 499 12.67 28.58 3.39
CA LYS A 499 13.77 27.84 2.78
C LYS A 499 13.45 27.34 1.37
N ARG A 500 12.21 26.96 1.13
CA ARG A 500 11.72 26.52 -0.17
C ARG A 500 11.75 27.67 -1.18
N LEU A 501 11.18 28.82 -0.83
CA LEU A 501 11.19 30.02 -1.68
C LEU A 501 12.61 30.49 -2.01
N GLN A 502 13.55 30.36 -1.07
CA GLN A 502 14.96 30.63 -1.33
C GLN A 502 15.57 29.63 -2.33
N ASN A 503 15.31 28.33 -2.18
CA ASN A 503 15.86 27.31 -3.09
C ASN A 503 15.23 27.39 -4.50
N GLU A 504 13.97 27.75 -4.64
CA GLU A 504 13.33 27.99 -5.94
C GLU A 504 13.87 29.25 -6.64
N LEU A 505 14.25 30.29 -5.89
CA LEU A 505 14.90 31.50 -6.40
C LEU A 505 16.36 31.30 -6.84
N PHE A 506 17.07 30.31 -6.30
CA PHE A 506 18.45 29.96 -6.69
C PHE A 506 18.51 28.85 -7.76
N ALA A 507 17.38 28.29 -8.18
CA ALA A 507 17.29 27.24 -9.22
C ALA A 507 16.86 27.82 -10.61
N ILE A 508 16.66 29.15 -10.70
CA ILE A 508 16.50 29.93 -11.93
C ILE A 508 17.83 30.63 -12.23
#